data_90c57add6bf4b377c224de0478ee57a8
#
_entry.id   90c57add6bf4b377c224de0478ee57a8
#
_cell.length_a   1.000
_cell.length_b   1.000
_cell.length_c   1.000
_cell.angle_alpha   90.00
_cell.angle_beta   90.00
_cell.angle_gamma   90.00
#
_symmetry.space_group_name_H-M   'P 1'
#
loop_
_entity.id
_entity.type
_entity.pdbx_description
1 polymer ?
#
loop_
_entity_poly.entity_id
_entity_poly.type
_entity_poly.pdbx_seq_one_letter_code
_entity_poly.pdbx_strand_id
1 'polypeptide(L)'
;VPIQFRRAKDNKNGFTVPFNLGPKQFFDFATHPLWSISTLLYGIPKPMNYETSKRGNKFNRGESRGSTDWNTLKRVREKWKGKLIIKGVMSPEDAIKIKEEGADAIQVSNHGGRQLDSATASIEVLPLIRNSLGKDFPIIFDSGIRGGSDIVRALALGADFTMVGRPLMYGIGADGAKGLKRIVDIIKEEVSTALGLVGLNDIKDISSDIIAERFIREFKY
;
A
#
# COMPACT_ATOMS: atom_id res chain seq x y z
N VAL A 1 18.24 -12.25 -1.34
CA VAL A 1 18.90 -11.39 -2.37
C VAL A 1 18.21 -10.04 -2.31
N PRO A 2 18.92 -8.94 -2.05
CA PRO A 2 18.33 -7.62 -2.08
C PRO A 2 17.95 -7.26 -3.52
N ILE A 3 16.72 -7.53 -3.91
CA ILE A 3 16.25 -7.22 -5.25
C ILE A 3 15.92 -5.73 -5.27
N GLN A 4 16.85 -4.93 -5.77
CA GLN A 4 16.57 -3.57 -6.19
C GLN A 4 15.91 -3.61 -7.57
N PHE A 5 14.66 -4.06 -7.64
CA PHE A 5 13.92 -3.96 -8.89
C PHE A 5 13.51 -2.50 -9.09
N ARG A 6 14.28 -1.77 -9.88
CA ARG A 6 13.87 -0.47 -10.40
C ARG A 6 13.26 -0.70 -11.78
N ARG A 7 12.02 -0.32 -11.95
CA ARG A 7 11.39 -0.34 -13.27
C ARG A 7 12.21 0.53 -14.23
N ALA A 8 12.39 0.05 -15.46
CA ALA A 8 13.06 0.82 -16.51
C ALA A 8 12.46 2.22 -16.68
N LYS A 9 11.13 2.34 -16.46
CA LYS A 9 10.39 3.61 -16.48
C LYS A 9 10.82 4.56 -15.37
N ASP A 10 11.11 4.06 -14.16
CA ASP A 10 11.58 4.88 -13.03
C ASP A 10 13.02 5.38 -13.25
N ASN A 11 13.82 4.62 -13.99
CA ASN A 11 15.18 5.05 -14.38
C ASN A 11 15.16 6.11 -15.49
N LYS A 12 14.16 6.07 -16.39
CA LYS A 12 14.07 7.00 -17.52
C LYS A 12 13.66 8.41 -17.12
N ASN A 13 13.01 8.61 -15.96
CA ASN A 13 12.59 9.94 -15.51
C ASN A 13 13.75 10.78 -14.97
N GLY A 14 14.90 10.14 -14.66
CA GLY A 14 16.12 10.80 -14.21
C GLY A 14 16.14 11.21 -12.72
N PHE A 15 15.03 11.00 -11.98
CA PHE A 15 14.98 11.22 -10.53
C PHE A 15 15.38 9.95 -9.77
N THR A 16 16.67 9.63 -9.82
CA THR A 16 17.25 8.44 -9.20
C THR A 16 17.91 8.75 -7.85
N VAL A 17 18.19 7.74 -7.06
CA VAL A 17 18.99 7.87 -5.83
C VAL A 17 20.28 7.06 -6.00
N PRO A 18 21.46 7.68 -5.92
CA PRO A 18 21.69 9.12 -5.65
C PRO A 18 21.16 10.02 -6.77
N PHE A 19 20.74 11.24 -6.39
CA PHE A 19 20.27 12.21 -7.36
C PHE A 19 21.43 12.77 -8.16
N ASN A 20 21.26 12.84 -9.48
CA ASN A 20 22.24 13.41 -10.39
C ASN A 20 21.56 14.53 -11.20
N LEU A 21 22.11 15.74 -11.10
CA LEU A 21 21.60 16.90 -11.82
C LEU A 21 22.14 16.91 -13.25
N GLY A 22 21.37 16.40 -14.20
CA GLY A 22 21.67 16.46 -15.62
C GLY A 22 20.89 17.58 -16.35
N PRO A 23 21.13 17.79 -17.64
CA PRO A 23 20.44 18.82 -18.44
C PRO A 23 18.90 18.69 -18.41
N LYS A 24 18.38 17.47 -18.41
CA LYS A 24 16.95 17.18 -18.34
C LYS A 24 16.36 17.65 -17.03
N GLN A 25 16.98 17.31 -15.89
CA GLN A 25 16.54 17.73 -14.56
C GLN A 25 16.63 19.24 -14.40
N PHE A 26 17.67 19.85 -14.94
CA PHE A 26 17.79 21.32 -14.94
C PHE A 26 16.61 21.96 -15.69
N PHE A 27 16.27 21.45 -16.86
CA PHE A 27 15.12 21.94 -17.63
C PHE A 27 13.78 21.71 -16.90
N ASP A 28 13.59 20.56 -16.26
CA ASP A 28 12.41 20.26 -15.45
C ASP A 28 12.30 21.25 -14.27
N PHE A 29 13.40 21.56 -13.59
CA PHE A 29 13.43 22.57 -12.53
C PHE A 29 13.10 23.98 -13.05
N ALA A 30 13.66 24.36 -14.19
CA ALA A 30 13.45 25.71 -14.77
C ALA A 30 12.00 25.91 -15.24
N THR A 31 11.35 24.88 -15.73
CA THR A 31 9.96 24.93 -16.21
C THR A 31 8.91 24.80 -15.10
N HIS A 32 9.32 24.44 -13.87
CA HIS A 32 8.43 24.29 -12.71
C HIS A 32 8.90 25.14 -11.52
N PRO A 33 8.93 26.50 -11.65
CA PRO A 33 9.59 27.38 -10.68
C PRO A 33 9.01 27.31 -9.27
N LEU A 34 7.70 27.20 -9.11
CA LEU A 34 7.06 27.09 -7.79
C LEU A 34 7.49 25.83 -7.05
N TRP A 35 7.50 24.69 -7.75
CA TRP A 35 7.97 23.43 -7.17
C TRP A 35 9.46 23.47 -6.86
N SER A 36 10.25 24.07 -7.74
CA SER A 36 11.70 24.17 -7.58
C SER A 36 12.07 25.04 -6.39
N ILE A 37 11.45 26.22 -6.24
CA ILE A 37 11.64 27.12 -5.10
C ILE A 37 11.23 26.42 -3.81
N SER A 38 10.08 25.76 -3.79
CA SER A 38 9.60 24.98 -2.64
C SER A 38 10.59 23.87 -2.26
N THR A 39 11.10 23.13 -3.23
CA THR A 39 12.07 22.06 -2.99
C THR A 39 13.42 22.60 -2.49
N LEU A 40 13.86 23.76 -2.97
CA LEU A 40 15.07 24.41 -2.49
C LEU A 40 14.92 24.92 -1.04
N LEU A 41 13.76 25.49 -0.70
CA LEU A 41 13.49 26.02 0.65
C LEU A 41 13.32 24.92 1.70
N TYR A 42 12.57 23.86 1.38
CA TYR A 42 12.25 22.79 2.32
C TYR A 42 13.20 21.60 2.23
N GLY A 43 14.03 21.53 1.19
CA GLY A 43 14.92 20.41 0.92
C GLY A 43 14.23 19.14 0.44
N ILE A 44 15.02 18.11 0.20
CA ILE A 44 14.51 16.79 -0.18
C ILE A 44 13.97 16.09 1.07
N PRO A 45 12.72 15.61 1.07
CA PRO A 45 12.16 14.87 2.20
C PRO A 45 13.05 13.68 2.58
N LYS A 46 13.49 13.66 3.84
CA LYS A 46 14.31 12.58 4.38
C LYS A 46 13.50 11.77 5.40
N PRO A 47 13.59 10.44 5.39
CA PRO A 47 12.94 9.62 6.42
C PRO A 47 13.68 9.78 7.75
N MET A 48 13.20 10.69 8.59
CA MET A 48 13.81 11.06 9.88
C MET A 48 14.14 9.85 10.77
N ASN A 49 13.29 8.82 10.77
CA ASN A 49 13.51 7.60 11.56
C ASN A 49 14.79 6.83 11.17
N TYR A 50 15.33 7.07 9.96
CA TYR A 50 16.57 6.43 9.51
C TYR A 50 17.80 7.29 9.72
N GLU A 51 17.63 8.61 9.92
CA GLU A 51 18.75 9.54 10.11
C GLU A 51 19.09 9.81 11.58
N THR A 52 18.11 9.61 12.47
CA THR A 52 18.25 9.96 13.90
C THR A 52 18.66 8.82 14.81
N SER A 53 19.30 7.79 14.29
CA SER A 53 19.86 6.75 15.16
C SER A 53 20.95 7.35 16.05
N LYS A 54 20.57 7.72 17.28
CA LYS A 54 21.49 8.17 18.35
C LYS A 54 22.58 7.12 18.70
N ARG A 55 22.53 5.92 18.09
CA ARG A 55 23.46 4.82 18.29
C ARG A 55 24.54 4.69 17.22
N GLY A 56 24.69 5.67 16.34
CA GLY A 56 25.78 5.66 15.36
C GLY A 56 25.64 4.66 14.19
N ASN A 57 24.62 3.82 14.19
CA ASN A 57 24.38 2.88 13.11
C ASN A 57 23.72 3.62 11.95
N LYS A 58 24.48 3.89 10.91
CA LYS A 58 23.94 4.37 9.63
C LYS A 58 23.07 3.25 9.04
N PHE A 59 21.78 3.52 8.85
CA PHE A 59 20.89 2.59 8.16
C PHE A 59 21.36 2.43 6.70
N ASN A 60 21.93 1.27 6.41
CA ASN A 60 22.30 0.93 5.03
C ASN A 60 21.11 0.28 4.33
N ARG A 61 20.48 1.01 3.43
CA ARG A 61 19.33 0.51 2.63
C ARG A 61 19.65 -0.77 1.84
N GLY A 62 20.90 -1.08 1.61
CA GLY A 62 21.34 -2.28 0.87
C GLY A 62 21.43 -3.55 1.71
N GLU A 63 21.71 -3.44 3.01
CA GLU A 63 22.07 -4.58 3.84
C GLU A 63 20.87 -5.38 4.39
N SER A 64 19.71 -4.75 4.58
CA SER A 64 18.57 -5.37 5.27
C SER A 64 17.43 -5.85 4.36
N ARG A 65 17.48 -5.54 3.07
CA ARG A 65 16.41 -5.93 2.15
C ARG A 65 16.58 -7.37 1.70
N GLY A 66 15.66 -8.23 2.08
CA GLY A 66 15.66 -9.65 1.70
C GLY A 66 16.28 -10.58 2.74
N SER A 67 16.71 -10.07 3.91
CA SER A 67 17.15 -10.89 5.05
C SER A 67 16.04 -11.16 6.08
N THR A 68 14.83 -10.68 5.83
CA THR A 68 13.69 -10.90 6.72
C THR A 68 13.16 -12.32 6.52
N ASP A 69 13.18 -13.11 7.58
CA ASP A 69 12.70 -14.47 7.63
C ASP A 69 11.69 -14.66 8.80
N TRP A 70 11.19 -15.86 8.97
CA TRP A 70 10.26 -16.21 10.05
C TRP A 70 10.87 -16.01 11.44
N ASN A 71 12.17 -16.23 11.61
CA ASN A 71 12.86 -15.97 12.88
C ASN A 71 12.90 -14.46 13.19
N THR A 72 12.97 -13.64 12.16
CA THR A 72 12.88 -12.18 12.32
C THR A 72 11.49 -11.77 12.81
N LEU A 73 10.42 -12.36 12.26
CA LEU A 73 9.05 -12.12 12.74
C LEU A 73 8.90 -12.51 14.22
N LYS A 74 9.36 -13.70 14.60
CA LYS A 74 9.35 -14.16 16.00
C LYS A 74 10.07 -13.18 16.93
N ARG A 75 11.29 -12.78 16.59
CA ARG A 75 12.06 -11.80 17.37
C ARG A 75 11.36 -10.44 17.49
N VAL A 76 10.70 -9.99 16.42
CA VAL A 76 9.90 -8.75 16.44
C VAL A 76 8.73 -8.93 17.39
N ARG A 77 7.98 -10.03 17.28
CA ARG A 77 6.82 -10.31 18.16
C ARG A 77 7.22 -10.41 19.63
N GLU A 78 8.34 -11.04 19.94
CA GLU A 78 8.87 -11.13 21.31
C GLU A 78 9.16 -9.76 21.92
N LYS A 79 9.76 -8.86 21.13
CA LYS A 79 10.18 -7.52 21.59
C LYS A 79 9.05 -6.49 21.55
N TRP A 80 8.17 -6.58 20.57
CA TRP A 80 7.09 -5.63 20.37
C TRP A 80 5.80 -6.16 20.98
N LYS A 81 5.30 -5.49 22.02
CA LYS A 81 4.08 -5.89 22.76
C LYS A 81 2.82 -5.16 22.29
N GLY A 82 2.96 -4.19 21.41
CA GLY A 82 1.83 -3.49 20.80
C GLY A 82 1.25 -4.26 19.61
N LYS A 83 0.32 -3.64 18.88
CA LYS A 83 -0.28 -4.22 17.68
C LYS A 83 0.75 -4.42 16.59
N LEU A 84 0.80 -5.60 16.02
CA LEU A 84 1.74 -6.00 14.97
C LEU A 84 0.95 -6.37 13.70
N ILE A 85 1.17 -5.61 12.65
CA ILE A 85 0.53 -5.80 11.34
C ILE A 85 1.60 -6.18 10.32
N ILE A 86 1.43 -7.32 9.67
CA ILE A 86 2.36 -7.81 8.65
C ILE A 86 1.85 -7.43 7.26
N LYS A 87 2.64 -6.64 6.56
CA LYS A 87 2.31 -6.14 5.21
C LYS A 87 2.99 -6.95 4.12
N GLY A 88 2.32 -7.05 2.96
CA GLY A 88 2.88 -7.70 1.76
C GLY A 88 2.47 -9.16 1.66
N VAL A 89 1.43 -9.55 2.37
CA VAL A 89 0.92 -10.92 2.39
C VAL A 89 0.10 -11.18 1.13
N MET A 90 0.50 -12.21 0.36
CA MET A 90 -0.10 -12.56 -0.92
C MET A 90 -0.37 -14.08 -1.04
N SER A 91 -0.17 -14.87 0.03
CA SER A 91 -0.43 -16.31 0.09
C SER A 91 -1.29 -16.64 1.30
N PRO A 92 -2.32 -17.49 1.15
CA PRO A 92 -3.12 -18.00 2.27
C PRO A 92 -2.28 -18.73 3.31
N GLU A 93 -1.30 -19.53 2.88
CA GLU A 93 -0.40 -20.29 3.75
C GLU A 93 0.44 -19.37 4.63
N ASP A 94 1.03 -18.31 4.03
CA ASP A 94 1.77 -17.30 4.77
C ASP A 94 0.86 -16.55 5.74
N ALA A 95 -0.38 -16.26 5.34
CA ALA A 95 -1.35 -15.58 6.18
C ALA A 95 -1.69 -16.38 7.44
N ILE A 96 -1.91 -17.70 7.30
CA ILE A 96 -2.15 -18.61 8.43
C ILE A 96 -0.93 -18.60 9.37
N LYS A 97 0.25 -18.78 8.82
CA LYS A 97 1.48 -18.82 9.62
C LYS A 97 1.76 -17.50 10.33
N ILE A 98 1.52 -16.36 9.69
CA ILE A 98 1.65 -15.04 10.32
C ILE A 98 0.70 -14.90 11.52
N LYS A 99 -0.53 -15.40 11.41
CA LYS A 99 -1.51 -15.43 12.50
C LYS A 99 -1.00 -16.33 13.65
N GLU A 100 -0.49 -17.51 13.35
CA GLU A 100 0.08 -18.45 14.33
C GLU A 100 1.30 -17.86 15.06
N GLU A 101 2.12 -17.07 14.37
CA GLU A 101 3.26 -16.36 14.97
C GLU A 101 2.84 -15.13 15.80
N GLY A 102 1.53 -14.91 16.01
CA GLY A 102 0.98 -13.93 16.91
C GLY A 102 0.87 -12.51 16.35
N ALA A 103 0.80 -12.33 15.04
CA ALA A 103 0.44 -11.05 14.46
C ALA A 103 -1.03 -10.70 14.79
N ASP A 104 -1.33 -9.41 14.97
CA ASP A 104 -2.68 -8.94 15.29
C ASP A 104 -3.52 -8.69 14.03
N ALA A 105 -2.89 -8.47 12.89
CA ALA A 105 -3.53 -8.28 11.59
C ALA A 105 -2.53 -8.53 10.46
N ILE A 106 -3.08 -8.69 9.26
CA ILE A 106 -2.27 -8.67 8.03
C ILE A 106 -2.71 -7.55 7.10
N GLN A 107 -1.81 -7.17 6.20
CA GLN A 107 -2.13 -6.30 5.09
C GLN A 107 -1.86 -7.04 3.78
N VAL A 108 -2.94 -7.40 3.08
CA VAL A 108 -2.90 -8.01 1.75
C VAL A 108 -2.46 -6.93 0.75
N SER A 109 -1.31 -7.13 0.14
CA SER A 109 -0.64 -6.08 -0.63
C SER A 109 0.45 -6.63 -1.53
N ASN A 110 0.39 -6.32 -2.83
CA ASN A 110 1.50 -6.51 -3.77
C ASN A 110 2.34 -5.23 -3.95
N HIS A 111 2.26 -4.28 -3.01
CA HIS A 111 2.94 -2.99 -3.06
C HIS A 111 2.56 -2.14 -4.30
N GLY A 112 1.34 -2.32 -4.81
CA GLY A 112 0.87 -1.66 -6.03
C GLY A 112 1.64 -2.08 -7.29
N GLY A 113 2.13 -3.32 -7.33
CA GLY A 113 2.94 -3.88 -8.40
C GLY A 113 4.35 -3.27 -8.49
N ARG A 114 4.85 -2.59 -7.43
CA ARG A 114 6.14 -1.88 -7.47
C ARG A 114 7.34 -2.77 -7.25
N GLN A 115 7.15 -3.94 -6.63
CA GLN A 115 8.24 -4.90 -6.38
C GLN A 115 8.35 -5.92 -7.52
N LEU A 116 7.28 -6.60 -7.84
CA LEU A 116 7.19 -7.55 -8.93
C LEU A 116 5.99 -7.17 -9.80
N ASP A 117 6.23 -6.78 -11.04
CA ASP A 117 5.19 -6.26 -11.95
C ASP A 117 4.21 -7.36 -12.39
N SER A 118 4.71 -8.59 -12.50
CA SER A 118 3.93 -9.79 -12.86
C SER A 118 3.29 -10.52 -11.67
N ALA A 119 3.33 -9.92 -10.46
CA ALA A 119 2.65 -10.50 -9.31
C ALA A 119 1.13 -10.49 -9.51
N THR A 120 0.46 -11.51 -9.01
CA THR A 120 -1.01 -11.60 -8.93
C THR A 120 -1.59 -10.33 -8.31
N ALA A 121 -2.74 -9.89 -8.80
CA ALA A 121 -3.42 -8.74 -8.21
C ALA A 121 -3.88 -9.06 -6.78
N SER A 122 -3.64 -8.14 -5.85
CA SER A 122 -3.99 -8.35 -4.43
C SER A 122 -5.49 -8.63 -4.21
N ILE A 123 -6.35 -8.10 -5.08
CA ILE A 123 -7.80 -8.32 -5.00
C ILE A 123 -8.19 -9.77 -5.33
N GLU A 124 -7.41 -10.47 -6.14
CA GLU A 124 -7.67 -11.87 -6.50
C GLU A 124 -7.34 -12.82 -5.35
N VAL A 125 -6.32 -12.50 -4.55
CA VAL A 125 -5.93 -13.33 -3.41
C VAL A 125 -6.68 -13.00 -2.12
N LEU A 126 -7.32 -11.82 -2.05
CA LEU A 126 -8.02 -11.37 -0.86
C LEU A 126 -9.10 -12.36 -0.37
N PRO A 127 -10.04 -12.84 -1.21
CA PRO A 127 -11.06 -13.79 -0.76
C PRO A 127 -10.46 -15.14 -0.32
N LEU A 128 -9.39 -15.60 -0.96
CA LEU A 128 -8.70 -16.83 -0.57
C LEU A 128 -8.09 -16.71 0.83
N ILE A 129 -7.43 -15.58 1.08
CA ILE A 129 -6.84 -15.26 2.39
C ILE A 129 -7.94 -15.11 3.45
N ARG A 130 -9.05 -14.42 3.13
CA ARG A 130 -10.18 -14.29 4.05
C ARG A 130 -10.76 -15.65 4.42
N ASN A 131 -10.94 -16.53 3.44
CA ASN A 131 -11.44 -17.88 3.68
C ASN A 131 -10.51 -18.70 4.60
N SER A 132 -9.20 -18.55 4.45
CA SER A 132 -8.23 -19.29 5.26
C SER A 132 -8.09 -18.77 6.70
N LEU A 133 -8.31 -17.47 6.94
CA LEU A 133 -8.16 -16.85 8.25
C LEU A 133 -9.45 -16.80 9.08
N GLY A 134 -10.61 -17.01 8.43
CA GLY A 134 -11.92 -16.83 9.04
C GLY A 134 -12.33 -15.35 9.14
N LYS A 135 -13.52 -15.11 9.73
CA LYS A 135 -14.14 -13.76 9.74
C LYS A 135 -13.53 -12.81 10.77
N ASP A 136 -12.95 -13.35 11.85
CA ASP A 136 -12.56 -12.57 13.03
C ASP A 136 -11.14 -12.00 12.96
N PHE A 137 -10.30 -12.51 12.04
CA PHE A 137 -8.93 -12.02 11.94
C PHE A 137 -8.84 -10.78 11.04
N PRO A 138 -8.33 -9.63 11.55
CA PRO A 138 -8.35 -8.38 10.81
C PRO A 138 -7.47 -8.41 9.55
N ILE A 139 -8.07 -8.03 8.41
CA ILE A 139 -7.41 -7.92 7.12
C ILE A 139 -7.49 -6.49 6.62
N ILE A 140 -6.34 -5.86 6.47
CA ILE A 140 -6.18 -4.59 5.76
C ILE A 140 -5.88 -4.92 4.30
N PHE A 141 -6.45 -4.15 3.39
CA PHE A 141 -6.22 -4.31 1.96
C PHE A 141 -5.64 -3.05 1.34
N ASP A 142 -4.62 -3.21 0.51
CA ASP A 142 -4.15 -2.17 -0.38
C ASP A 142 -3.77 -2.72 -1.76
N SER A 143 -3.33 -1.84 -2.61
CA SER A 143 -2.95 -2.08 -4.00
C SER A 143 -4.15 -2.14 -4.95
N GLY A 144 -4.10 -1.28 -5.93
CA GLY A 144 -5.12 -1.23 -6.98
C GLY A 144 -6.27 -0.26 -6.72
N ILE A 145 -6.53 0.15 -5.50
CA ILE A 145 -7.62 1.09 -5.18
C ILE A 145 -7.35 2.45 -5.85
N ARG A 146 -8.33 2.90 -6.63
CA ARG A 146 -8.31 4.18 -7.35
C ARG A 146 -9.50 5.07 -7.01
N GLY A 147 -10.63 4.50 -6.62
CA GLY A 147 -11.86 5.19 -6.32
C GLY A 147 -12.73 4.47 -5.31
N GLY A 148 -13.92 5.02 -5.04
CA GLY A 148 -14.83 4.51 -4.03
C GLY A 148 -15.39 3.12 -4.34
N SER A 149 -15.64 2.81 -5.59
CA SER A 149 -16.14 1.48 -5.99
C SER A 149 -15.11 0.36 -5.73
N ASP A 150 -13.81 0.67 -5.81
CA ASP A 150 -12.77 -0.31 -5.48
C ASP A 150 -12.74 -0.60 -3.98
N ILE A 151 -13.03 0.42 -3.15
CA ILE A 151 -13.16 0.27 -1.69
C ILE A 151 -14.32 -0.66 -1.37
N VAL A 152 -15.51 -0.38 -1.90
CA VAL A 152 -16.71 -1.19 -1.67
C VAL A 152 -16.46 -2.65 -2.09
N ARG A 153 -15.83 -2.85 -3.25
CA ARG A 153 -15.48 -4.19 -3.74
C ARG A 153 -14.49 -4.90 -2.82
N ALA A 154 -13.47 -4.22 -2.33
CA ALA A 154 -12.48 -4.83 -1.43
C ALA A 154 -13.12 -5.24 -0.10
N LEU A 155 -14.00 -4.42 0.46
CA LEU A 155 -14.75 -4.76 1.68
C LEU A 155 -15.67 -5.96 1.45
N ALA A 156 -16.39 -6.01 0.33
CA ALA A 156 -17.24 -7.12 -0.05
C ALA A 156 -16.48 -8.45 -0.21
N LEU A 157 -15.22 -8.39 -0.64
CA LEU A 157 -14.34 -9.54 -0.80
C LEU A 157 -13.57 -9.92 0.49
N GLY A 158 -13.86 -9.25 1.61
CA GLY A 158 -13.40 -9.68 2.92
C GLY A 158 -12.31 -8.83 3.56
N ALA A 159 -12.03 -7.62 3.06
CA ALA A 159 -11.22 -6.66 3.80
C ALA A 159 -12.04 -6.02 4.94
N ASP A 160 -11.41 -5.78 6.10
CA ASP A 160 -12.00 -5.00 7.17
C ASP A 160 -11.65 -3.51 7.04
N PHE A 161 -10.53 -3.23 6.38
CA PHE A 161 -10.05 -1.88 6.17
C PHE A 161 -9.29 -1.76 4.85
N THR A 162 -9.35 -0.59 4.21
CA THR A 162 -8.66 -0.34 2.95
C THR A 162 -7.69 0.83 3.08
N MET A 163 -6.56 0.76 2.36
CA MET A 163 -5.59 1.84 2.29
C MET A 163 -5.40 2.30 0.84
N VAL A 164 -5.40 3.61 0.65
CA VAL A 164 -5.28 4.26 -0.65
C VAL A 164 -3.91 4.94 -0.77
N GLY A 165 -3.22 4.75 -1.85
CA GLY A 165 -1.88 5.32 -2.08
C GLY A 165 -1.87 6.37 -3.19
N ARG A 166 -1.75 5.92 -4.43
CA ARG A 166 -1.52 6.82 -5.60
C ARG A 166 -2.54 7.93 -5.80
N PRO A 167 -3.85 7.75 -5.62
CA PRO A 167 -4.80 8.86 -5.71
C PRO A 167 -4.47 10.01 -4.77
N LEU A 168 -4.14 9.71 -3.51
CA LEU A 168 -3.75 10.73 -2.53
C LEU A 168 -2.45 11.44 -2.92
N MET A 169 -1.47 10.68 -3.44
CA MET A 169 -0.20 11.26 -3.93
C MET A 169 -0.42 12.19 -5.12
N TYR A 170 -1.34 11.86 -6.02
CA TYR A 170 -1.70 12.74 -7.14
C TYR A 170 -2.38 14.02 -6.66
N GLY A 171 -3.29 13.92 -5.68
CA GLY A 171 -3.90 15.09 -5.07
C GLY A 171 -2.88 16.02 -4.42
N ILE A 172 -1.95 15.46 -3.63
CA ILE A 172 -0.87 16.22 -3.00
C ILE A 172 0.03 16.87 -4.06
N GLY A 173 0.37 16.13 -5.12
CA GLY A 173 1.22 16.64 -6.19
C GLY A 173 0.56 17.75 -7.01
N ALA A 174 -0.76 17.75 -7.13
CA ALA A 174 -1.51 18.75 -7.88
C ALA A 174 -1.69 20.07 -7.10
N ASP A 175 -2.07 20.01 -5.82
CA ASP A 175 -2.40 21.21 -5.02
C ASP A 175 -2.19 20.97 -3.51
N GLY A 176 -1.12 20.29 -3.12
CA GLY A 176 -0.74 20.10 -1.72
C GLY A 176 -1.89 19.60 -0.84
N ALA A 177 -2.10 20.25 0.31
CA ALA A 177 -3.14 19.87 1.27
C ALA A 177 -4.56 20.04 0.71
N LYS A 178 -4.82 21.02 -0.15
CA LYS A 178 -6.13 21.21 -0.79
C LYS A 178 -6.42 20.08 -1.76
N GLY A 179 -5.44 19.69 -2.57
CA GLY A 179 -5.53 18.55 -3.48
C GLY A 179 -5.78 17.24 -2.74
N LEU A 180 -5.09 17.01 -1.60
CA LEU A 180 -5.34 15.86 -0.75
C LEU A 180 -6.79 15.84 -0.24
N LYS A 181 -7.27 16.98 0.32
CA LYS A 181 -8.65 17.11 0.78
C LYS A 181 -9.64 16.80 -0.33
N ARG A 182 -9.42 17.37 -1.52
CA ARG A 182 -10.30 17.15 -2.68
C ARG A 182 -10.41 15.68 -3.07
N ILE A 183 -9.28 14.95 -3.10
CA ILE A 183 -9.29 13.50 -3.40
C ILE A 183 -10.03 12.71 -2.33
N VAL A 184 -9.86 13.05 -1.05
CA VAL A 184 -10.61 12.40 0.04
C VAL A 184 -12.11 12.62 -0.11
N ASP A 185 -12.53 13.84 -0.42
CA ASP A 185 -13.94 14.19 -0.63
C ASP A 185 -14.52 13.43 -1.83
N ILE A 186 -13.80 13.36 -2.96
CA ILE A 186 -14.20 12.57 -4.14
C ILE A 186 -14.37 11.10 -3.79
N ILE A 187 -13.40 10.49 -3.11
CA ILE A 187 -13.48 9.07 -2.75
C ILE A 187 -14.67 8.80 -1.82
N LYS A 188 -14.96 9.70 -0.87
CA LYS A 188 -16.14 9.57 0.00
C LYS A 188 -17.44 9.61 -0.79
N GLU A 189 -17.56 10.55 -1.72
CA GLU A 189 -18.72 10.67 -2.59
C GLU A 189 -18.90 9.42 -3.47
N GLU A 190 -17.81 8.91 -4.05
CA GLU A 190 -17.83 7.68 -4.84
C GLU A 190 -18.21 6.45 -4.02
N VAL A 191 -17.76 6.33 -2.76
CA VAL A 191 -18.20 5.26 -1.85
C VAL A 191 -19.70 5.36 -1.59
N SER A 192 -20.20 6.56 -1.25
CA SER A 192 -21.63 6.79 -1.02
C SER A 192 -22.46 6.44 -2.26
N THR A 193 -22.01 6.87 -3.44
CA THR A 193 -22.66 6.56 -4.71
C THR A 193 -22.67 5.05 -4.99
N ALA A 194 -21.52 4.38 -4.77
CA ALA A 194 -21.41 2.95 -5.00
C ALA A 194 -22.35 2.16 -4.07
N LEU A 195 -22.44 2.55 -2.78
CA LEU A 195 -23.40 1.95 -1.83
C LEU A 195 -24.83 2.10 -2.31
N GLY A 196 -25.23 3.32 -2.69
CA GLY A 196 -26.59 3.57 -3.20
C GLY A 196 -26.92 2.76 -4.45
N LEU A 197 -25.96 2.61 -5.37
CA LEU A 197 -26.14 1.82 -6.59
C LEU A 197 -26.30 0.31 -6.36
N VAL A 198 -25.72 -0.21 -5.27
CA VAL A 198 -25.90 -1.62 -4.87
C VAL A 198 -27.03 -1.81 -3.82
N GLY A 199 -27.79 -0.74 -3.53
CA GLY A 199 -28.95 -0.79 -2.62
C GLY A 199 -28.59 -0.83 -1.14
N LEU A 200 -27.40 -0.35 -0.75
CA LEU A 200 -26.95 -0.29 0.64
C LEU A 200 -26.95 1.13 1.18
N ASN A 201 -27.21 1.28 2.48
CA ASN A 201 -27.21 2.58 3.17
C ASN A 201 -26.02 2.77 4.11
N ASP A 202 -25.39 1.69 4.55
CA ASP A 202 -24.25 1.73 5.46
C ASP A 202 -23.11 0.84 4.94
N ILE A 203 -21.87 1.26 5.15
CA ILE A 203 -20.68 0.50 4.81
C ILE A 203 -20.60 -0.83 5.59
N LYS A 204 -21.26 -0.90 6.75
CA LYS A 204 -21.32 -2.11 7.59
C LYS A 204 -22.19 -3.21 7.00
N ASP A 205 -23.09 -2.85 6.08
CA ASP A 205 -23.99 -3.79 5.43
C ASP A 205 -23.34 -4.43 4.20
N ILE A 206 -22.12 -4.06 3.87
CA ILE A 206 -21.38 -4.65 2.75
C ILE A 206 -21.11 -6.12 3.05
N SER A 207 -21.55 -6.98 2.13
CA SER A 207 -21.27 -8.42 2.14
C SER A 207 -20.85 -8.88 0.74
N SER A 208 -20.41 -10.13 0.62
CA SER A 208 -20.09 -10.73 -0.66
C SER A 208 -21.27 -10.84 -1.64
N ASP A 209 -22.51 -10.65 -1.16
CA ASP A 209 -23.73 -10.79 -1.95
C ASP A 209 -23.83 -9.73 -3.07
N ILE A 210 -23.15 -8.61 -2.91
CA ILE A 210 -23.07 -7.59 -3.98
C ILE A 210 -22.09 -7.95 -5.10
N ILE A 211 -21.32 -9.03 -4.94
CA ILE A 211 -20.38 -9.52 -5.94
C ILE A 211 -21.04 -10.64 -6.75
N ALA A 212 -21.01 -10.50 -8.09
CA ALA A 212 -21.59 -11.53 -8.95
C ALA A 212 -20.97 -12.91 -8.68
N GLU A 213 -21.81 -13.95 -8.49
CA GLU A 213 -21.40 -15.32 -8.14
C GLU A 213 -20.27 -15.89 -9.00
N ARG A 214 -20.24 -15.58 -10.30
CA ARG A 214 -19.20 -16.04 -11.21
C ARG A 214 -17.79 -15.67 -10.73
N PHE A 215 -17.63 -14.51 -10.10
CA PHE A 215 -16.34 -14.06 -9.55
C PHE A 215 -16.01 -14.71 -8.21
N ILE A 216 -17.02 -15.12 -7.43
CA ILE A 216 -16.81 -15.82 -6.16
C ILE A 216 -16.48 -17.29 -6.38
N ARG A 217 -17.07 -17.92 -7.40
CA ARG A 217 -16.86 -19.35 -7.70
C ARG A 217 -15.42 -19.64 -8.17
N GLU A 218 -14.78 -18.72 -8.85
CA GLU A 218 -13.38 -18.87 -9.28
C GLU A 218 -12.39 -18.92 -8.11
N PHE A 219 -12.79 -18.51 -6.91
CA PHE A 219 -11.97 -18.50 -5.70
C PHE A 219 -12.33 -19.62 -4.69
N LYS A 220 -13.21 -20.54 -5.06
CA LYS A 220 -13.50 -21.74 -4.26
C LYS A 220 -12.60 -22.89 -4.70
N TYR A 221 -11.44 -23.01 -4.07
CA TYR A 221 -10.58 -24.19 -4.13
C TYR A 221 -10.49 -24.83 -2.76
#